data_c76e411a382e19808385855ed1076a5a
#
_entry.id   c76e411a382e19808385855ed1076a5a
#
_cell.length_a   1.000
_cell.length_b   1.000
_cell.length_c   1.000
_cell.angle_alpha   90.00
_cell.angle_beta   90.00
_cell.angle_gamma   90.00
#
_symmetry.space_group_name_H-M   'P 1'
#
loop_
_entity.id
_entity.type
_entity.pdbx_description
1 polymer ?
#
loop_
_entity_poly.entity_id
_entity_poly.type
_entity_poly.pdbx_seq_one_letter_code
_entity_poly.pdbx_strand_id
1 'polypeptide(L)'
;GKAYRVFAPTGDEALSVICYNLNTSPAYREVESFVKREDYLLRESTGKSADSSCDSILAFNWEKQSAEVLNASERKIKLSGFIDSLFHLCPIRKGWAVIGIQEKYLSPATVQILKRTTEKLILDVHCTGTLRIWADSHGKQELRSIPIKKAGRIEIMK
;
A
#
# COMPACT_ATOMS: atom_id res chain seq x y z
N GLY A 1 -12.37 -3.70 24.26
CA GLY A 1 -12.78 -3.57 22.88
C GLY A 1 -11.70 -3.97 21.92
N LYS A 2 -12.11 -4.38 20.76
CA LYS A 2 -11.21 -4.83 19.71
C LYS A 2 -11.33 -3.93 18.49
N ALA A 3 -10.22 -3.70 17.83
CA ALA A 3 -10.21 -3.18 16.48
C ALA A 3 -10.43 -4.34 15.50
N TYR A 4 -11.09 -4.04 14.40
CA TYR A 4 -11.32 -4.98 13.31
C TYR A 4 -10.40 -4.67 12.15
N ARG A 5 -10.00 -5.70 11.43
CA ARG A 5 -9.19 -5.56 10.22
C ARG A 5 -9.82 -6.36 9.10
N VAL A 6 -9.93 -5.74 7.94
CA VAL A 6 -10.39 -6.38 6.69
C VAL A 6 -9.24 -6.36 5.70
N PHE A 7 -9.03 -7.46 5.03
CA PHE A 7 -7.94 -7.65 4.08
C PHE A 7 -8.49 -7.91 2.69
N ALA A 8 -7.94 -7.23 1.69
CA ALA A 8 -8.35 -7.41 0.31
C ALA A 8 -7.14 -7.33 -0.63
N PRO A 9 -6.86 -8.39 -1.41
CA PRO A 9 -5.91 -8.29 -2.51
C PRO A 9 -6.37 -7.20 -3.47
N THR A 10 -5.48 -6.29 -3.82
CA THR A 10 -5.79 -5.11 -4.62
C THR A 10 -4.72 -4.88 -5.67
N GLY A 11 -5.15 -4.70 -6.92
CA GLY A 11 -4.24 -4.53 -8.03
C GLY A 11 -3.40 -5.80 -8.31
N ASP A 12 -2.26 -5.62 -8.95
CA ASP A 12 -1.41 -6.74 -9.35
C ASP A 12 -0.76 -7.44 -8.16
N GLU A 13 -0.36 -6.69 -7.14
CA GLU A 13 0.46 -7.27 -6.08
C GLU A 13 0.23 -6.69 -4.68
N ALA A 14 -0.66 -5.72 -4.48
CA ALA A 14 -0.88 -5.12 -3.17
C ALA A 14 -1.91 -5.90 -2.33
N LEU A 15 -1.84 -5.71 -1.02
CA LEU A 15 -2.86 -6.12 -0.07
C LEU A 15 -3.35 -4.89 0.66
N SER A 16 -4.64 -4.58 0.54
CA SER A 16 -5.25 -3.47 1.26
C SER A 16 -5.76 -3.96 2.61
N VAL A 17 -5.47 -3.19 3.66
CA VAL A 17 -5.88 -3.49 5.03
C VAL A 17 -6.69 -2.31 5.54
N ILE A 18 -7.94 -2.56 5.91
CA ILE A 18 -8.80 -1.55 6.53
C ILE A 18 -8.89 -1.88 8.01
N CYS A 19 -8.45 -0.93 8.85
CA CYS A 19 -8.52 -1.04 10.29
C CYS A 19 -9.64 -0.13 10.79
N TYR A 20 -10.56 -0.64 11.60
CA TYR A 20 -11.66 0.18 12.09
C TYR A 20 -12.14 -0.25 13.47
N ASN A 21 -12.82 0.69 14.14
CA ASN A 21 -13.35 0.53 15.47
C ASN A 21 -14.89 0.57 15.40
N LEU A 22 -15.54 -0.52 15.75
CA LEU A 22 -17.00 -0.63 15.81
C LEU A 22 -17.54 -0.64 17.25
N ASN A 23 -16.70 -0.30 18.24
CA ASN A 23 -17.15 -0.29 19.64
C ASN A 23 -18.04 0.91 19.89
N THR A 24 -19.23 0.68 20.45
CA THR A 24 -20.19 1.72 20.78
C THR A 24 -20.03 2.24 22.22
N SER A 25 -19.35 1.49 23.08
CA SER A 25 -19.09 1.88 24.45
C SER A 25 -18.12 3.07 24.53
N PRO A 26 -18.41 4.10 25.34
CA PRO A 26 -17.47 5.19 25.57
C PRO A 26 -16.10 4.75 26.08
N ALA A 27 -16.01 3.63 26.78
CA ALA A 27 -14.77 3.06 27.25
C ALA A 27 -13.83 2.62 26.13
N TYR A 28 -14.36 2.37 24.92
CA TYR A 28 -13.61 1.91 23.76
C TYR A 28 -13.71 2.90 22.58
N ARG A 29 -13.88 4.19 22.90
CA ARG A 29 -13.87 5.24 21.88
C ARG A 29 -12.56 5.29 21.11
N GLU A 30 -11.46 4.96 21.78
CA GLU A 30 -10.13 4.86 21.17
C GLU A 30 -9.60 3.45 21.37
N VAL A 31 -9.24 2.77 20.27
CA VAL A 31 -8.62 1.44 20.33
C VAL A 31 -7.35 1.43 19.49
N GLU A 32 -6.43 0.53 19.84
CA GLU A 32 -5.19 0.33 19.11
C GLU A 32 -5.37 -0.79 18.08
N SER A 33 -4.88 -0.58 16.88
CA SER A 33 -4.77 -1.58 15.84
C SER A 33 -3.33 -1.61 15.34
N PHE A 34 -3.07 -2.40 14.31
CA PHE A 34 -1.72 -2.52 13.75
C PHE A 34 -1.76 -3.02 12.30
N VAL A 35 -0.66 -2.80 11.59
CA VAL A 35 -0.31 -3.51 10.36
C VAL A 35 1.11 -4.03 10.53
N LYS A 36 1.38 -5.21 9.98
CA LYS A 36 2.69 -5.86 10.07
C LYS A 36 3.03 -6.56 8.75
N ARG A 37 4.31 -6.81 8.56
CA ARG A 37 4.83 -7.44 7.35
C ARG A 37 4.14 -8.78 7.04
N GLU A 38 3.91 -9.60 8.06
CA GLU A 38 3.30 -10.92 7.92
C GLU A 38 1.85 -10.87 7.42
N ASP A 39 1.17 -9.72 7.56
CA ASP A 39 -0.18 -9.55 7.01
C ASP A 39 -0.19 -9.77 5.49
N TYR A 40 0.90 -9.43 4.81
CA TYR A 40 1.01 -9.59 3.37
C TYR A 40 0.91 -11.06 2.92
N LEU A 41 1.22 -12.01 3.80
CA LEU A 41 1.07 -13.45 3.51
C LEU A 41 -0.38 -13.84 3.24
N LEU A 42 -1.35 -13.07 3.71
CA LEU A 42 -2.77 -13.30 3.44
C LEU A 42 -3.11 -13.19 1.96
N ARG A 43 -2.30 -12.49 1.18
CA ARG A 43 -2.48 -12.42 -0.27
C ARG A 43 -2.21 -13.79 -0.92
N GLU A 44 -1.24 -14.54 -0.43
CA GLU A 44 -0.93 -15.89 -0.92
C GLU A 44 -2.09 -16.85 -0.64
N SER A 45 -2.74 -16.74 0.51
CA SER A 45 -3.83 -17.61 0.92
C SER A 45 -5.08 -17.46 0.04
N THR A 46 -5.17 -16.38 -0.76
CA THR A 46 -6.28 -16.17 -1.71
C THR A 46 -6.03 -16.81 -3.08
N GLY A 47 -4.95 -17.57 -3.24
CA GLY A 47 -4.61 -18.24 -4.51
C GLY A 47 -3.97 -17.34 -5.56
N LYS A 48 -3.78 -16.05 -5.26
CA LYS A 48 -3.00 -15.14 -6.09
C LYS A 48 -1.57 -15.20 -5.59
N SER A 49 -0.66 -15.83 -6.35
CA SER A 49 0.72 -16.00 -5.91
C SER A 49 1.35 -14.62 -5.66
N ALA A 50 1.67 -14.35 -4.42
CA ALA A 50 2.64 -13.34 -4.12
C ALA A 50 4.01 -13.93 -4.46
N ASP A 51 4.72 -13.30 -5.37
CA ASP A 51 6.09 -13.69 -5.65
C ASP A 51 6.89 -13.56 -4.35
N SER A 52 7.50 -14.66 -3.91
CA SER A 52 8.29 -14.70 -2.68
C SER A 52 9.58 -13.85 -2.75
N SER A 53 9.90 -13.29 -3.92
CA SER A 53 11.12 -12.52 -4.15
C SER A 53 11.03 -11.04 -3.79
N CYS A 54 10.07 -10.62 -2.97
CA CYS A 54 10.04 -9.24 -2.51
C CYS A 54 11.07 -9.00 -1.41
N ASP A 55 11.78 -7.88 -1.51
CA ASP A 55 12.82 -7.50 -0.55
C ASP A 55 12.21 -7.13 0.81
N SER A 56 11.10 -6.43 0.80
CA SER A 56 10.39 -5.95 1.97
C SER A 56 8.97 -5.52 1.59
N ILE A 57 8.21 -5.06 2.56
CA ILE A 57 6.84 -4.57 2.36
C ILE A 57 6.76 -3.10 2.77
N LEU A 58 6.21 -2.28 1.90
CA LEU A 58 5.90 -0.89 2.18
C LEU A 58 4.45 -0.78 2.68
N ALA A 59 4.24 -0.13 3.82
CA ALA A 59 2.91 0.23 4.30
C ALA A 59 2.62 1.68 3.92
N PHE A 60 1.65 1.88 3.05
CA PHE A 60 1.19 3.21 2.65
C PHE A 60 -0.12 3.52 3.36
N ASN A 61 -0.11 4.56 4.20
CA ASN A 61 -1.31 5.07 4.87
C ASN A 61 -2.04 6.01 3.92
N TRP A 62 -3.23 5.61 3.47
CA TRP A 62 -3.96 6.36 2.45
C TRP A 62 -4.44 7.73 2.95
N GLU A 63 -4.96 7.82 4.16
CA GLU A 63 -5.46 9.10 4.72
C GLU A 63 -4.33 10.11 4.92
N LYS A 64 -3.19 9.65 5.43
CA LYS A 64 -2.04 10.51 5.71
C LYS A 64 -1.10 10.68 4.53
N GLN A 65 -1.27 9.90 3.46
CA GLN A 65 -0.39 9.92 2.29
C GLN A 65 1.08 9.74 2.67
N SER A 66 1.34 8.83 3.59
CA SER A 66 2.68 8.53 4.11
C SER A 66 3.01 7.06 3.93
N ALA A 67 4.29 6.77 3.79
CA ALA A 67 4.77 5.41 3.57
C ALA A 67 5.87 5.06 4.58
N GLU A 68 5.88 3.79 4.99
CA GLU A 68 6.87 3.25 5.91
C GLU A 68 7.23 1.84 5.49
N VAL A 69 8.52 1.53 5.48
CA VAL A 69 8.98 0.17 5.23
C VAL A 69 8.78 -0.67 6.50
N LEU A 70 8.00 -1.74 6.36
CA LEU A 70 7.77 -2.68 7.46
C LEU A 70 8.91 -3.71 7.49
N ASN A 71 9.72 -3.64 8.52
CA ASN A 71 10.74 -4.64 8.80
C ASN A 71 10.15 -5.74 9.69
N ALA A 72 10.81 -6.07 10.79
CA ALA A 72 10.33 -7.09 11.74
C ALA A 72 9.28 -6.55 12.72
N SER A 73 9.04 -5.24 12.76
CA SER A 73 8.11 -4.61 13.70
C SER A 73 6.76 -4.31 13.05
N GLU A 74 5.72 -4.31 13.87
CA GLU A 74 4.39 -3.87 13.45
C GLU A 74 4.26 -2.35 13.53
N ARG A 75 3.40 -1.78 12.69
CA ARG A 75 3.00 -0.38 12.78
C ARG A 75 1.71 -0.29 13.59
N LYS A 76 1.80 0.30 14.78
CA LYS A 76 0.64 0.52 15.65
C LYS A 76 -0.15 1.74 15.22
N ILE A 77 -1.46 1.67 15.34
CA ILE A 77 -2.39 2.71 14.94
C ILE A 77 -3.42 2.91 16.04
N LYS A 78 -3.73 4.17 16.35
CA LYS A 78 -4.86 4.51 17.22
C LYS A 78 -6.06 4.84 16.36
N LEU A 79 -7.20 4.21 16.66
CA LEU A 79 -8.47 4.44 16.00
C LEU A 79 -9.43 5.11 16.98
N SER A 80 -9.89 6.30 16.62
CA SER A 80 -10.82 7.09 17.44
C SER A 80 -12.22 7.04 16.84
N GLY A 81 -13.22 6.62 17.63
CA GLY A 81 -14.61 6.54 17.19
C GLY A 81 -14.75 5.52 16.05
N PHE A 82 -15.63 5.84 15.09
CA PHE A 82 -15.89 4.99 13.93
C PHE A 82 -15.00 5.31 12.71
N ILE A 83 -13.92 6.05 12.92
CA ILE A 83 -12.98 6.39 11.85
C ILE A 83 -12.15 5.16 11.49
N ASP A 84 -12.10 4.85 10.21
CA ASP A 84 -11.25 3.79 9.68
C ASP A 84 -9.89 4.33 9.22
N SER A 85 -8.92 3.43 9.10
CA SER A 85 -7.61 3.69 8.50
C SER A 85 -7.36 2.66 7.42
N LEU A 86 -7.01 3.14 6.23
CA LEU A 86 -6.68 2.29 5.10
C LEU A 86 -5.18 2.28 4.88
N PHE A 87 -4.63 1.07 4.83
CA PHE A 87 -3.24 0.83 4.45
C PHE A 87 -3.18 -0.01 3.18
N HIS A 88 -2.30 0.37 2.27
CA HIS A 88 -1.91 -0.49 1.16
C HIS A 88 -0.55 -1.08 1.47
N LEU A 89 -0.47 -2.40 1.58
CA LEU A 89 0.78 -3.12 1.74
C LEU A 89 1.28 -3.46 0.35
N CYS A 90 2.36 -2.80 -0.04
CA CYS A 90 2.94 -2.91 -1.37
C CYS A 90 4.30 -3.58 -1.28
N PRO A 91 4.51 -4.69 -2.01
CA PRO A 91 5.83 -5.34 -1.97
C PRO A 91 6.87 -4.45 -2.63
N ILE A 92 8.05 -4.40 -2.04
CA ILE A 92 9.21 -3.73 -2.60
C ILE A 92 9.96 -4.77 -3.43
N ARG A 93 10.01 -4.56 -4.74
CA ARG A 93 10.68 -5.46 -5.68
C ARG A 93 11.62 -4.65 -6.55
N LYS A 94 12.89 -5.08 -6.63
CA LYS A 94 13.92 -4.37 -7.41
C LYS A 94 14.02 -2.89 -7.05
N GLY A 95 13.78 -2.56 -5.77
CA GLY A 95 13.81 -1.20 -5.26
C GLY A 95 12.61 -0.34 -5.62
N TRP A 96 11.49 -0.94 -6.04
CA TRP A 96 10.25 -0.24 -6.36
C TRP A 96 9.07 -0.77 -5.56
N ALA A 97 8.21 0.13 -5.09
CA ALA A 97 6.87 -0.23 -4.62
C ALA A 97 5.83 0.64 -5.35
N VAL A 98 4.79 0.01 -5.86
CA VAL A 98 3.77 0.68 -6.67
C VAL A 98 2.52 0.84 -5.83
N ILE A 99 2.12 2.09 -5.59
CA ILE A 99 0.96 2.41 -4.77
C ILE A 99 -0.27 2.63 -5.67
N GLY A 100 -0.15 3.50 -6.68
CA GLY A 100 -1.24 3.82 -7.60
C GLY A 100 -1.71 5.26 -7.46
N ILE A 101 -2.88 5.54 -8.01
CA ILE A 101 -3.46 6.91 -8.02
C ILE A 101 -4.00 7.25 -6.64
N GLN A 102 -3.39 8.25 -5.98
CA GLN A 102 -3.68 8.61 -4.59
C GLN A 102 -5.13 9.04 -4.35
N GLU A 103 -5.79 9.65 -5.34
CA GLU A 103 -7.16 10.13 -5.22
C GLU A 103 -8.19 9.00 -5.19
N LYS A 104 -7.78 7.78 -5.54
CA LYS A 104 -8.65 6.60 -5.48
C LYS A 104 -8.40 5.81 -4.21
N TYR A 105 -9.48 5.46 -3.50
CA TYR A 105 -9.41 4.72 -2.25
C TYR A 105 -8.63 3.42 -2.39
N LEU A 106 -8.91 2.63 -3.43
CA LEU A 106 -8.16 1.43 -3.76
C LEU A 106 -7.08 1.75 -4.82
N SER A 107 -6.13 2.59 -4.44
CA SER A 107 -5.07 3.09 -5.32
C SER A 107 -4.37 1.98 -6.13
N PRO A 108 -4.01 0.81 -5.56
CA PRO A 108 -3.33 -0.21 -6.33
C PRO A 108 -4.15 -0.80 -7.48
N ALA A 109 -5.47 -0.71 -7.43
CA ALA A 109 -6.35 -1.19 -8.51
C ALA A 109 -6.31 -0.29 -9.75
N THR A 110 -5.71 0.90 -9.67
CA THR A 110 -5.66 1.87 -10.77
C THR A 110 -4.48 1.68 -11.71
N VAL A 111 -3.58 0.76 -11.42
CA VAL A 111 -2.36 0.56 -12.21
C VAL A 111 -2.11 -0.92 -12.46
N GLN A 112 -1.53 -1.21 -13.62
CA GLN A 112 -1.00 -2.52 -13.97
C GLN A 112 0.50 -2.41 -14.17
N ILE A 113 1.26 -3.35 -13.61
CA ILE A 113 2.72 -3.36 -13.73
C ILE A 113 3.06 -4.14 -15.00
N LEU A 114 3.66 -3.45 -15.99
CA LEU A 114 4.03 -4.05 -17.26
C LEU A 114 5.45 -4.57 -17.27
N LYS A 115 6.38 -3.82 -16.64
CA LYS A 115 7.78 -4.20 -16.57
C LYS A 115 8.44 -3.53 -15.37
N ARG A 116 9.36 -4.26 -14.74
CA ARG A 116 10.14 -3.77 -13.60
C ARG A 116 11.58 -4.24 -13.75
N THR A 117 12.51 -3.30 -13.76
CA THR A 117 13.94 -3.56 -13.62
C THR A 117 14.47 -2.72 -12.47
N THR A 118 15.73 -2.89 -12.08
CA THR A 118 16.31 -2.06 -11.02
C THR A 118 16.35 -0.56 -11.36
N GLU A 119 16.34 -0.20 -12.64
CA GLU A 119 16.45 1.20 -13.10
C GLU A 119 15.16 1.75 -13.70
N LYS A 120 14.21 0.89 -14.06
CA LYS A 120 13.05 1.29 -14.85
C LYS A 120 11.79 0.58 -14.36
N LEU A 121 10.69 1.33 -14.33
CA LEU A 121 9.36 0.84 -14.04
C LEU A 121 8.40 1.28 -15.15
N ILE A 122 7.70 0.33 -15.76
CA ILE A 122 6.70 0.61 -16.78
C ILE A 122 5.34 0.17 -16.26
N LEU A 123 4.41 1.13 -16.23
CA LEU A 123 3.05 0.93 -15.74
C LEU A 123 2.03 1.28 -16.81
N ASP A 124 0.88 0.63 -16.75
CA ASP A 124 -0.33 1.09 -17.41
C ASP A 124 -1.23 1.72 -16.34
N VAL A 125 -1.47 3.03 -16.46
CA VAL A 125 -2.26 3.78 -15.47
C VAL A 125 -3.66 3.97 -16.03
N HIS A 126 -4.68 3.55 -15.29
CA HIS A 126 -6.05 3.43 -15.79
C HIS A 126 -6.88 4.72 -15.69
N CYS A 127 -6.42 5.70 -14.93
CA CYS A 127 -7.13 6.97 -14.74
C CYS A 127 -6.18 8.12 -14.49
N THR A 128 -6.70 9.34 -14.55
CA THR A 128 -5.94 10.55 -14.23
C THR A 128 -5.86 10.77 -12.74
N GLY A 129 -4.89 11.57 -12.30
CA GLY A 129 -4.66 11.91 -10.90
C GLY A 129 -3.19 11.98 -10.58
N THR A 130 -2.84 11.72 -9.34
CA THR A 130 -1.46 11.72 -8.85
C THR A 130 -1.01 10.28 -8.59
N LEU A 131 -0.09 9.80 -9.40
CA LEU A 131 0.50 8.47 -9.22
C LEU A 131 1.52 8.53 -8.08
N ARG A 132 1.35 7.64 -7.10
CA ARG A 132 2.32 7.48 -6.01
C ARG A 132 3.10 6.18 -6.23
N ILE A 133 4.41 6.32 -6.21
CA ILE A 133 5.36 5.20 -6.20
C ILE A 133 6.44 5.47 -5.17
N TRP A 134 7.06 4.41 -4.70
CA TRP A 134 8.21 4.49 -3.81
C TRP A 134 9.41 3.87 -4.51
N ALA A 135 10.56 4.51 -4.40
CA ALA A 135 11.80 4.05 -5.02
C ALA A 135 12.96 4.09 -4.05
N ASP A 136 13.76 3.05 -4.07
CA ASP A 136 15.09 3.02 -3.44
C ASP A 136 16.14 3.07 -4.55
N SER A 137 16.84 4.20 -4.63
CA SER A 137 17.91 4.41 -5.58
C SER A 137 19.23 4.54 -4.82
N HIS A 138 20.02 3.45 -4.79
CA HIS A 138 21.31 3.41 -4.12
C HIS A 138 21.27 3.85 -2.65
N GLY A 139 20.28 3.35 -1.89
CA GLY A 139 20.09 3.69 -0.49
C GLY A 139 19.28 4.97 -0.24
N LYS A 140 19.02 5.77 -1.26
CA LYS A 140 18.14 6.93 -1.17
C LYS A 140 16.71 6.48 -1.41
N GLN A 141 15.90 6.50 -0.35
CA GLN A 141 14.51 6.10 -0.38
C GLN A 141 13.61 7.33 -0.50
N GLU A 142 12.68 7.31 -1.45
CA GLU A 142 11.75 8.42 -1.63
C GLU A 142 10.36 7.96 -2.08
N LEU A 143 9.35 8.62 -1.55
CA LEU A 143 7.99 8.52 -2.01
C LEU A 143 7.76 9.60 -3.07
N ARG A 144 7.48 9.19 -4.31
CA ARG A 144 7.33 10.10 -5.45
C ARG A 144 5.86 10.36 -5.76
N SER A 145 5.60 11.55 -6.30
CA SER A 145 4.30 11.96 -6.83
C SER A 145 4.46 12.34 -8.28
N ILE A 146 3.72 11.69 -9.17
CA ILE A 146 3.81 11.91 -10.61
C ILE A 146 2.41 12.30 -11.11
N PRO A 147 2.24 13.51 -11.67
CA PRO A 147 0.94 13.90 -12.21
C PRO A 147 0.62 13.11 -13.47
N ILE A 148 -0.56 12.53 -13.52
CA ILE A 148 -1.07 11.78 -14.65
C ILE A 148 -2.23 12.55 -15.25
N LYS A 149 -2.00 13.15 -16.41
CA LYS A 149 -3.01 13.96 -17.12
C LYS A 149 -3.81 13.16 -18.13
N LYS A 150 -3.32 11.98 -18.50
CA LYS A 150 -3.99 11.08 -19.43
C LYS A 150 -3.69 9.64 -19.04
N ALA A 151 -4.72 8.79 -19.00
CA ALA A 151 -4.56 7.36 -18.78
C ALA A 151 -3.70 6.74 -19.87
N GLY A 152 -2.93 5.71 -19.54
CA GLY A 152 -2.10 4.99 -20.49
C GLY A 152 -0.77 4.56 -19.91
N ARG A 153 0.12 4.18 -20.78
CA ARG A 153 1.45 3.66 -20.44
C ARG A 153 2.38 4.80 -20.01
N ILE A 154 3.07 4.59 -18.90
CA ILE A 154 4.09 5.50 -18.40
C ILE A 154 5.36 4.75 -18.07
N GLU A 155 6.50 5.37 -18.33
CA GLU A 155 7.82 4.84 -18.04
C GLU A 155 8.50 5.74 -17.02
N ILE A 156 8.99 5.14 -15.94
CA ILE A 156 9.58 5.87 -14.80
C ILE A 156 10.99 5.36 -14.59
N MET A 157 11.94 6.29 -14.49
CA MET A 157 13.34 6.00 -14.21
C MET A 157 13.68 6.35 -12.76
N LYS A 158 14.61 5.62 -12.17
CA LYS A 158 15.09 5.95 -10.82
C LYS A 158 15.84 7.25 -10.71
#